data_94425a78f62d8df348445fbead2c7e05
#
_entry.id   94425a78f62d8df348445fbead2c7e05
#
_cell.length_a   1.000
_cell.length_b   1.000
_cell.length_c   1.000
_cell.angle_alpha   90.00
_cell.angle_beta   90.00
_cell.angle_gamma   90.00
#
_symmetry.space_group_name_H-M   'P 1'
#
loop_
_entity.id
_entity.type
_entity.pdbx_description
1 polymer ?
#
loop_
_entity_poly.entity_id
_entity_poly.type
_entity_poly.pdbx_seq_one_letter_code
_entity_poly.pdbx_strand_id
1 'polypeptide(L)'
;MNFTLYSDETGFAALRGEWNDLLRRSRFDTIFLTWEWQTTWWRTLGATRGPLYLLAARDGERLVGILPLYLTSDTSDDAGRTLRVVGCFEVADYLDLIIEAGQEEAVFRAFLDWLVGPEAPAWDALDLCNQPMLSLAHSRLPELARERGWTAEVSQEDVCPVIALPNSSDAPDLAGWETYLATLDKKERHEIRRKLRRVEREAPNAELRIVRGKDGLTEAVDAFIALHRLSRRDKDAFMDEQMQAFFHALAATCAEHGWLQLSFLEVEGQPIATYFCFEYNNEVQVYNSGYDPQAYSQLSPGWVLLARLIQEAIAQGYARFDFLQGNEDYKHRFGGIDEPVYRTLIRR
;
A
#
# COMPACT_ATOMS: atom_id res chain seq x y z
N MET A 1 -27.84 10.25 10.49
CA MET A 1 -26.60 10.31 9.67
C MET A 1 -26.97 10.74 8.27
N ASN A 2 -26.26 11.71 7.70
CA ASN A 2 -26.53 12.22 6.36
C ASN A 2 -25.31 11.97 5.48
N PHE A 3 -25.55 11.57 4.22
CA PHE A 3 -24.49 11.54 3.20
C PHE A 3 -24.53 12.79 2.33
N THR A 4 -23.35 13.28 1.98
CA THR A 4 -23.16 14.21 0.87
C THR A 4 -22.43 13.45 -0.22
N LEU A 5 -23.02 13.39 -1.42
CA LEU A 5 -22.41 12.76 -2.59
C LEU A 5 -21.64 13.81 -3.39
N TYR A 6 -20.40 13.47 -3.75
CA TYR A 6 -19.61 14.19 -4.74
C TYR A 6 -19.34 13.22 -5.91
N SER A 7 -19.69 13.65 -7.12
CA SER A 7 -19.55 12.84 -8.34
C SER A 7 -18.36 13.25 -9.23
N ASP A 8 -17.53 14.16 -8.73
CA ASP A 8 -16.33 14.65 -9.42
C ASP A 8 -15.20 15.02 -8.44
N GLU A 9 -14.07 15.49 -8.95
CA GLU A 9 -12.88 15.82 -8.15
C GLU A 9 -13.09 16.97 -7.15
N THR A 10 -14.16 17.76 -7.27
CA THR A 10 -14.46 18.83 -6.29
C THR A 10 -14.70 18.25 -4.90
N GLY A 11 -15.15 16.99 -4.81
CA GLY A 11 -15.31 16.26 -3.56
C GLY A 11 -13.98 16.05 -2.82
N PHE A 12 -12.91 15.71 -3.53
CA PHE A 12 -11.59 15.62 -2.90
C PHE A 12 -11.13 16.98 -2.37
N ALA A 13 -11.36 18.06 -3.13
CA ALA A 13 -11.00 19.40 -2.69
C ALA A 13 -11.82 19.83 -1.46
N ALA A 14 -13.12 19.54 -1.45
CA ALA A 14 -14.04 19.87 -0.35
C ALA A 14 -13.67 19.14 0.96
N LEU A 15 -13.20 17.90 0.87
CA LEU A 15 -12.88 17.06 2.04
C LEU A 15 -11.42 17.14 2.48
N ARG A 16 -10.54 17.81 1.73
CA ARG A 16 -9.10 17.87 1.99
C ARG A 16 -8.76 18.21 3.44
N GLY A 17 -9.41 19.21 4.00
CA GLY A 17 -9.11 19.71 5.36
C GLY A 17 -9.49 18.76 6.49
N GLU A 18 -10.39 17.80 6.24
CA GLU A 18 -10.91 16.87 7.23
C GLU A 18 -10.48 15.40 6.97
N TRP A 19 -10.01 15.08 5.75
CA TRP A 19 -9.76 13.73 5.29
C TRP A 19 -8.75 12.97 6.16
N ASN A 20 -7.52 13.45 6.23
CA ASN A 20 -6.48 12.77 6.99
C ASN A 20 -6.70 12.83 8.50
N ASP A 21 -7.45 13.83 8.99
CA ASP A 21 -7.88 13.88 10.39
C ASP A 21 -8.90 12.76 10.71
N LEU A 22 -9.83 12.50 9.80
CA LEU A 22 -10.73 11.35 9.93
C LEU A 22 -9.96 10.03 9.82
N LEU A 23 -9.03 9.92 8.85
CA LEU A 23 -8.21 8.71 8.67
C LEU A 23 -7.45 8.36 9.97
N ARG A 24 -6.85 9.32 10.63
CA ARG A 24 -6.18 9.10 11.94
C ARG A 24 -7.11 8.65 13.06
N ARG A 25 -8.42 8.90 12.95
CA ARG A 25 -9.44 8.43 13.90
C ARG A 25 -10.10 7.14 13.47
N SER A 26 -9.78 6.61 12.29
CA SER A 26 -10.27 5.32 11.82
C SER A 26 -9.54 4.15 12.51
N ARG A 27 -10.00 2.92 12.28
CA ARG A 27 -9.34 1.73 12.82
C ARG A 27 -8.03 1.40 12.16
N PHE A 28 -7.86 1.81 10.90
CA PHE A 28 -6.69 1.48 10.10
C PHE A 28 -6.26 2.70 9.29
N ASP A 29 -5.16 3.28 9.72
CA ASP A 29 -4.53 4.43 9.07
C ASP A 29 -3.35 3.95 8.23
N THR A 30 -3.52 3.96 6.92
CA THR A 30 -2.52 3.55 5.93
C THR A 30 -2.30 4.64 4.88
N ILE A 31 -1.11 4.67 4.29
CA ILE A 31 -0.77 5.61 3.23
C ILE A 31 -1.74 5.54 2.04
N PHE A 32 -2.25 4.34 1.71
CA PHE A 32 -3.19 4.11 0.60
C PHE A 32 -4.55 4.78 0.77
N LEU A 33 -4.92 5.15 1.99
CA LEU A 33 -6.17 5.85 2.32
C LEU A 33 -5.98 7.35 2.55
N THR A 34 -4.76 7.88 2.49
CA THR A 34 -4.50 9.32 2.61
C THR A 34 -5.13 10.08 1.46
N TRP A 35 -5.50 11.34 1.71
CA TRP A 35 -6.02 12.22 0.66
C TRP A 35 -5.04 12.33 -0.52
N GLU A 36 -3.77 12.39 -0.22
CA GLU A 36 -2.67 12.54 -1.17
C GLU A 36 -2.57 11.33 -2.11
N TRP A 37 -2.60 10.11 -1.54
CA TRP A 37 -2.55 8.88 -2.33
C TRP A 37 -3.82 8.70 -3.16
N GLN A 38 -5.00 8.86 -2.55
CA GLN A 38 -6.30 8.69 -3.19
C GLN A 38 -6.50 9.66 -4.37
N THR A 39 -6.09 10.92 -4.20
CA THR A 39 -6.17 11.91 -5.28
C THR A 39 -5.15 11.66 -6.38
N THR A 40 -3.93 11.22 -6.03
CA THR A 40 -2.90 10.85 -7.01
C THR A 40 -3.39 9.68 -7.86
N TRP A 41 -3.88 8.63 -7.22
CA TRP A 41 -4.43 7.47 -7.93
C TRP A 41 -5.61 7.85 -8.83
N TRP A 42 -6.55 8.63 -8.31
CA TRP A 42 -7.72 9.05 -9.08
C TRP A 42 -7.32 9.80 -10.37
N ARG A 43 -6.43 10.77 -10.25
CA ARG A 43 -6.01 11.61 -11.38
C ARG A 43 -5.18 10.87 -12.43
N THR A 44 -4.42 9.88 -12.03
CA THR A 44 -3.53 9.16 -12.95
C THR A 44 -4.14 7.88 -13.50
N LEU A 45 -4.89 7.13 -12.69
CA LEU A 45 -5.40 5.80 -13.04
C LEU A 45 -6.94 5.72 -13.00
N GLY A 46 -7.59 6.43 -12.07
CA GLY A 46 -8.99 6.23 -11.73
C GLY A 46 -9.98 6.89 -12.67
N ALA A 47 -9.73 8.15 -13.09
CA ALA A 47 -10.70 8.97 -13.82
C ALA A 47 -11.18 8.37 -15.16
N THR A 48 -10.39 7.49 -15.75
CA THR A 48 -10.75 6.78 -17.01
C THR A 48 -11.52 5.48 -16.79
N ARG A 49 -11.66 5.01 -15.53
CA ARG A 49 -12.27 3.70 -15.20
C ARG A 49 -13.76 3.78 -14.95
N GLY A 50 -14.28 4.95 -14.65
CA GLY A 50 -15.71 5.16 -14.44
C GLY A 50 -16.01 6.39 -13.57
N PRO A 51 -17.30 6.70 -13.36
CA PRO A 51 -17.70 7.85 -12.56
C PRO A 51 -17.39 7.67 -11.08
N LEU A 52 -16.97 8.76 -10.43
CA LEU A 52 -16.70 8.86 -8.98
C LEU A 52 -18.01 8.92 -8.19
N TYR A 53 -18.03 8.23 -7.06
CA TYR A 53 -19.08 8.28 -6.04
C TYR A 53 -18.42 8.45 -4.67
N LEU A 54 -17.95 9.66 -4.37
CA LEU A 54 -17.31 9.98 -3.10
C LEU A 54 -18.39 10.41 -2.11
N LEU A 55 -18.63 9.58 -1.10
CA LEU A 55 -19.65 9.82 -0.07
C LEU A 55 -19.00 10.32 1.21
N ALA A 56 -19.48 11.44 1.72
CA ALA A 56 -19.13 11.98 3.04
C ALA A 56 -20.27 11.75 4.03
N ALA A 57 -20.05 10.90 5.03
CA ALA A 57 -20.98 10.63 6.12
C ALA A 57 -20.77 11.63 7.25
N ARG A 58 -21.85 12.32 7.68
CA ARG A 58 -21.79 13.28 8.77
C ARG A 58 -22.80 12.96 9.89
N ASP A 59 -22.35 13.15 11.13
CA ASP A 59 -23.19 13.22 12.31
C ASP A 59 -23.26 14.69 12.78
N GLY A 60 -24.38 15.35 12.50
CA GLY A 60 -24.45 16.81 12.53
C GLY A 60 -23.47 17.42 11.52
N GLU A 61 -22.56 18.28 11.98
CA GLU A 61 -21.52 18.88 11.15
C GLU A 61 -20.24 18.04 11.10
N ARG A 62 -20.08 17.08 12.02
CA ARG A 62 -18.85 16.27 12.14
C ARG A 62 -18.77 15.22 11.05
N LEU A 63 -17.65 15.21 10.32
CA LEU A 63 -17.32 14.16 9.38
C LEU A 63 -16.92 12.89 10.14
N VAL A 64 -17.66 11.79 9.91
CA VAL A 64 -17.47 10.50 10.59
C VAL A 64 -17.20 9.36 9.61
N GLY A 65 -17.36 9.60 8.29
CA GLY A 65 -17.05 8.61 7.27
C GLY A 65 -16.77 9.24 5.91
N ILE A 66 -15.82 8.65 5.19
CA ILE A 66 -15.59 8.89 3.76
C ILE A 66 -15.60 7.52 3.09
N LEU A 67 -16.48 7.35 2.10
CA LEU A 67 -16.58 6.15 1.29
C LEU A 67 -16.17 6.54 -0.15
N PRO A 68 -14.90 6.36 -0.51
CA PRO A 68 -14.37 6.76 -1.79
C PRO A 68 -14.63 5.64 -2.81
N LEU A 69 -15.73 5.73 -3.54
CA LEU A 69 -16.17 4.72 -4.49
C LEU A 69 -16.10 5.23 -5.93
N TYR A 70 -15.99 4.31 -6.87
CA TYR A 70 -16.23 4.56 -8.29
C TYR A 70 -17.01 3.40 -8.90
N LEU A 71 -17.76 3.66 -9.96
CA LEU A 71 -18.55 2.65 -10.63
C LEU A 71 -17.80 2.19 -11.90
N THR A 72 -17.50 0.91 -12.00
CA THR A 72 -16.97 0.31 -13.23
C THR A 72 -18.02 -0.54 -13.91
N SER A 73 -17.98 -0.56 -15.24
CA SER A 73 -18.78 -1.46 -16.06
C SER A 73 -17.90 -2.48 -16.78
N ASP A 74 -16.77 -2.84 -16.18
CA ASP A 74 -15.85 -3.80 -16.78
C ASP A 74 -16.55 -5.13 -16.98
N THR A 75 -16.75 -5.49 -18.25
CA THR A 75 -17.48 -6.69 -18.68
C THR A 75 -16.62 -7.96 -18.62
N SER A 76 -15.37 -7.84 -18.18
CA SER A 76 -14.46 -8.99 -18.04
C SER A 76 -14.83 -9.91 -16.86
N ASP A 77 -15.50 -9.35 -15.83
CA ASP A 77 -16.11 -10.13 -14.75
C ASP A 77 -17.62 -10.18 -14.96
N ASP A 78 -18.26 -11.33 -14.76
CA ASP A 78 -19.73 -11.53 -14.79
C ASP A 78 -20.51 -10.67 -13.78
N ALA A 79 -19.84 -9.70 -13.14
CA ALA A 79 -20.36 -8.90 -12.05
C ALA A 79 -21.17 -7.67 -12.49
N GLY A 80 -21.19 -7.30 -13.79
CA GLY A 80 -21.95 -6.14 -14.29
C GLY A 80 -21.41 -4.81 -13.74
N ARG A 81 -22.32 -3.88 -13.38
CA ARG A 81 -21.96 -2.56 -12.81
C ARG A 81 -21.49 -2.72 -11.37
N THR A 82 -20.21 -2.54 -11.15
CA THR A 82 -19.60 -2.80 -9.85
C THR A 82 -19.11 -1.49 -9.22
N LEU A 83 -19.58 -1.22 -8.00
CA LEU A 83 -18.99 -0.18 -7.14
C LEU A 83 -17.73 -0.73 -6.50
N ARG A 84 -16.61 -0.03 -6.67
CA ARG A 84 -15.31 -0.36 -6.09
C ARG A 84 -14.75 0.80 -5.28
N VAL A 85 -13.90 0.50 -4.30
CA VAL A 85 -13.15 1.54 -3.57
C VAL A 85 -12.11 2.16 -4.51
N VAL A 86 -11.94 3.48 -4.42
CA VAL A 86 -10.86 4.20 -5.11
C VAL A 86 -9.52 3.59 -4.68
N GLY A 87 -8.72 3.16 -5.65
CA GLY A 87 -7.51 2.39 -5.41
C GLY A 87 -7.61 0.90 -5.73
N CYS A 88 -8.82 0.33 -5.83
CA CYS A 88 -9.03 -1.09 -6.11
C CYS A 88 -8.68 -1.47 -7.55
N PHE A 89 -7.41 -1.33 -7.89
CA PHE A 89 -6.81 -1.70 -9.18
C PHE A 89 -5.28 -1.75 -9.03
N GLU A 90 -4.71 -2.94 -8.99
CA GLU A 90 -3.29 -3.33 -9.16
C GLU A 90 -2.20 -2.61 -8.33
N VAL A 91 -2.49 -1.51 -7.62
CA VAL A 91 -1.47 -0.64 -7.02
C VAL A 91 -1.72 -0.27 -5.56
N ALA A 92 -2.73 -0.83 -4.92
CA ALA A 92 -3.00 -0.61 -3.50
C ALA A 92 -2.97 -1.92 -2.74
N ASP A 93 -2.27 -1.96 -1.63
CA ASP A 93 -2.14 -3.17 -0.83
C ASP A 93 -3.08 -3.20 0.38
N TYR A 94 -3.55 -2.02 0.82
CA TYR A 94 -4.55 -1.88 1.89
C TYR A 94 -5.59 -0.84 1.50
N LEU A 95 -6.86 -1.24 1.48
CA LEU A 95 -7.99 -0.36 1.22
C LEU A 95 -9.12 -0.59 2.22
N ASP A 96 -9.84 0.46 2.54
CA ASP A 96 -11.02 0.39 3.40
C ASP A 96 -11.96 1.57 3.13
N LEU A 97 -13.15 1.52 3.72
CA LEU A 97 -13.99 2.68 3.94
C LEU A 97 -13.41 3.45 5.14
N ILE A 98 -13.13 4.73 4.97
CA ILE A 98 -12.55 5.55 6.03
C ILE A 98 -13.65 5.95 6.99
N ILE A 99 -13.72 5.30 8.15
CA ILE A 99 -14.79 5.52 9.12
C ILE A 99 -14.18 5.71 10.52
N GLU A 100 -14.65 6.72 11.24
CA GLU A 100 -14.23 6.96 12.61
C GLU A 100 -14.52 5.73 13.48
N ALA A 101 -13.54 5.29 14.26
CA ALA A 101 -13.66 4.13 15.13
C ALA A 101 -14.86 4.27 16.10
N GLY A 102 -15.73 3.26 16.08
CA GLY A 102 -16.99 3.23 16.82
C GLY A 102 -18.21 3.78 16.07
N GLN A 103 -18.04 4.35 14.86
CA GLN A 103 -19.14 4.80 14.01
C GLN A 103 -19.48 3.82 12.88
N GLU A 104 -18.77 2.72 12.78
CA GLU A 104 -18.83 1.81 11.62
C GLU A 104 -20.23 1.23 11.42
N GLU A 105 -20.87 0.74 12.49
CA GLU A 105 -22.22 0.16 12.43
C GLU A 105 -23.25 1.18 11.89
N ALA A 106 -23.19 2.42 12.36
CA ALA A 106 -24.11 3.47 11.95
C ALA A 106 -23.88 3.90 10.50
N VAL A 107 -22.60 4.02 10.10
CA VAL A 107 -22.22 4.37 8.72
C VAL A 107 -22.60 3.24 7.78
N PHE A 108 -22.34 1.97 8.12
CA PHE A 108 -22.69 0.83 7.27
C PHE A 108 -24.21 0.72 7.04
N ARG A 109 -25.01 0.87 8.09
CA ARG A 109 -26.48 0.86 7.94
C ARG A 109 -26.94 1.98 7.02
N ALA A 110 -26.48 3.20 7.23
CA ALA A 110 -26.82 4.34 6.39
C ALA A 110 -26.32 4.16 4.95
N PHE A 111 -25.13 3.57 4.75
CA PHE A 111 -24.59 3.27 3.43
C PHE A 111 -25.44 2.24 2.67
N LEU A 112 -25.85 1.16 3.34
CA LEU A 112 -26.75 0.17 2.75
C LEU A 112 -28.13 0.77 2.42
N ASP A 113 -28.62 1.76 3.20
CA ASP A 113 -29.83 2.52 2.86
C ASP A 113 -29.61 3.42 1.64
N TRP A 114 -28.46 4.10 1.56
CA TRP A 114 -28.10 4.92 0.40
C TRP A 114 -28.02 4.09 -0.88
N LEU A 115 -27.48 2.87 -0.84
CA LEU A 115 -27.33 1.97 -2.00
C LEU A 115 -28.69 1.57 -2.64
N VAL A 116 -29.80 1.72 -1.94
CA VAL A 116 -31.17 1.50 -2.46
C VAL A 116 -31.91 2.80 -2.71
N GLY A 117 -31.31 3.93 -2.34
CA GLY A 117 -31.88 5.26 -2.49
C GLY A 117 -31.80 5.80 -3.93
N PRO A 118 -32.46 6.93 -4.19
CA PRO A 118 -32.54 7.52 -5.52
C PRO A 118 -31.22 8.16 -6.01
N GLU A 119 -30.28 8.44 -5.12
CA GLU A 119 -28.99 9.06 -5.45
C GLU A 119 -27.91 8.00 -5.78
N ALA A 120 -28.16 6.73 -5.45
CA ALA A 120 -27.25 5.66 -5.79
C ALA A 120 -27.31 5.35 -7.30
N PRO A 121 -26.17 5.03 -7.93
CA PRO A 121 -26.21 4.52 -9.29
C PRO A 121 -26.96 3.19 -9.35
N ALA A 122 -27.34 2.79 -10.54
CA ALA A 122 -27.73 1.41 -10.75
C ALA A 122 -26.46 0.53 -10.67
N TRP A 123 -26.41 -0.34 -9.69
CA TRP A 123 -25.28 -1.24 -9.40
C TRP A 123 -25.76 -2.70 -9.29
N ASP A 124 -24.87 -3.63 -9.58
CA ASP A 124 -25.10 -5.07 -9.52
C ASP A 124 -24.24 -5.72 -8.42
N ALA A 125 -23.05 -5.16 -8.18
CA ALA A 125 -22.13 -5.59 -7.12
C ALA A 125 -21.45 -4.42 -6.41
N LEU A 126 -21.10 -4.62 -5.15
CA LEU A 126 -20.15 -3.82 -4.36
C LEU A 126 -18.95 -4.70 -4.06
N ASP A 127 -17.77 -4.29 -4.51
CA ASP A 127 -16.51 -5.03 -4.43
C ASP A 127 -15.50 -4.21 -3.63
N LEU A 128 -15.22 -4.65 -2.41
CA LEU A 128 -14.27 -4.04 -1.51
C LEU A 128 -13.05 -4.96 -1.41
N CYS A 129 -11.98 -4.62 -2.13
CA CYS A 129 -10.74 -5.37 -2.18
C CYS A 129 -9.75 -4.91 -1.11
N ASN A 130 -8.72 -5.73 -0.86
CA ASN A 130 -7.53 -5.40 -0.06
C ASN A 130 -7.84 -4.89 1.36
N GLN A 131 -8.90 -5.38 1.98
CA GLN A 131 -9.32 -4.96 3.31
C GLN A 131 -8.37 -5.51 4.38
N PRO A 132 -7.76 -4.65 5.23
CA PRO A 132 -6.88 -5.11 6.28
C PRO A 132 -7.63 -5.92 7.35
N MET A 133 -6.92 -6.78 8.07
CA MET A 133 -7.48 -7.65 9.11
C MET A 133 -8.30 -6.88 10.18
N LEU A 134 -7.94 -5.62 10.47
CA LEU A 134 -8.62 -4.78 11.46
C LEU A 134 -9.91 -4.11 10.93
N SER A 135 -10.18 -4.17 9.62
CA SER A 135 -11.39 -3.60 9.03
C SER A 135 -12.65 -4.32 9.51
N LEU A 136 -13.70 -3.56 9.78
CA LEU A 136 -15.04 -4.10 10.01
C LEU A 136 -15.85 -4.22 8.71
N ALA A 137 -15.35 -3.71 7.59
CA ALA A 137 -16.02 -3.81 6.30
C ALA A 137 -16.02 -5.25 5.73
N HIS A 138 -15.05 -6.10 6.11
CA HIS A 138 -15.09 -7.53 5.75
C HIS A 138 -15.82 -8.43 6.78
N SER A 139 -16.10 -7.94 7.99
CA SER A 139 -16.77 -8.73 9.04
C SER A 139 -18.20 -8.26 9.26
N ARG A 140 -18.42 -7.00 9.59
CA ARG A 140 -19.73 -6.49 10.00
C ARG A 140 -20.63 -6.06 8.83
N LEU A 141 -20.07 -5.40 7.80
CA LEU A 141 -20.88 -4.95 6.65
C LEU A 141 -21.54 -6.12 5.89
N PRO A 142 -20.86 -7.28 5.64
CA PRO A 142 -21.49 -8.45 5.04
C PRO A 142 -22.67 -9.01 5.85
N GLU A 143 -22.59 -8.99 7.17
CA GLU A 143 -23.72 -9.43 8.04
C GLU A 143 -24.93 -8.53 7.84
N LEU A 144 -24.73 -7.20 7.86
CA LEU A 144 -25.79 -6.22 7.65
C LEU A 144 -26.40 -6.31 6.24
N ALA A 145 -25.62 -6.66 5.23
CA ALA A 145 -26.12 -6.91 3.88
C ALA A 145 -27.01 -8.16 3.83
N ARG A 146 -26.59 -9.24 4.50
CA ARG A 146 -27.38 -10.47 4.60
C ARG A 146 -28.71 -10.26 5.38
N GLU A 147 -28.72 -9.42 6.43
CA GLU A 147 -29.94 -9.01 7.14
C GLU A 147 -30.99 -8.38 6.19
N ARG A 148 -30.54 -7.81 5.05
CA ARG A 148 -31.39 -7.22 3.98
C ARG A 148 -31.77 -8.20 2.88
N GLY A 149 -31.36 -9.45 2.98
CA GLY A 149 -31.59 -10.47 1.96
C GLY A 149 -30.61 -10.41 0.77
N TRP A 150 -29.51 -9.66 0.88
CA TRP A 150 -28.47 -9.61 -0.13
C TRP A 150 -27.46 -10.76 0.05
N THR A 151 -26.80 -11.13 -1.02
CA THR A 151 -25.68 -12.07 -0.93
C THR A 151 -24.39 -11.32 -0.57
N ALA A 152 -23.58 -11.91 0.29
CA ALA A 152 -22.28 -11.35 0.65
C ALA A 152 -21.26 -12.46 0.84
N GLU A 153 -20.19 -12.38 0.10
CA GLU A 153 -19.06 -13.30 0.14
C GLU A 153 -17.84 -12.57 0.70
N VAL A 154 -17.10 -13.24 1.56
CA VAL A 154 -15.83 -12.74 2.11
C VAL A 154 -14.78 -13.80 1.89
N SER A 155 -13.69 -13.43 1.28
CA SER A 155 -12.54 -14.30 1.04
C SER A 155 -11.24 -13.63 1.49
N GLN A 156 -10.28 -14.42 1.93
CA GLN A 156 -8.92 -13.94 2.03
C GLN A 156 -8.38 -13.77 0.61
N GLU A 157 -7.90 -12.57 0.29
CA GLU A 157 -7.41 -12.21 -1.04
C GLU A 157 -5.90 -12.48 -1.15
N ASP A 158 -5.14 -12.04 -0.15
CA ASP A 158 -3.69 -12.24 -0.08
C ASP A 158 -3.22 -12.14 1.39
N VAL A 159 -1.90 -12.03 1.58
CA VAL A 159 -1.23 -11.73 2.84
C VAL A 159 -0.24 -10.59 2.66
N CYS A 160 -0.03 -9.83 3.74
CA CYS A 160 1.04 -8.86 3.86
C CYS A 160 2.00 -9.36 4.96
N PRO A 161 3.16 -9.91 4.62
CA PRO A 161 4.14 -10.34 5.62
C PRO A 161 4.78 -9.13 6.31
N VAL A 162 4.78 -9.11 7.65
CA VAL A 162 5.27 -7.98 8.46
C VAL A 162 6.32 -8.44 9.45
N ILE A 163 7.37 -7.64 9.62
CA ILE A 163 8.37 -7.81 10.67
C ILE A 163 8.11 -6.78 11.76
N ALA A 164 7.93 -7.22 13.00
CA ALA A 164 8.05 -6.35 14.17
C ALA A 164 9.55 -6.06 14.44
N LEU A 165 9.93 -4.81 14.33
CA LEU A 165 11.32 -4.40 14.54
C LEU A 165 11.64 -4.21 16.03
N PRO A 166 12.89 -4.48 16.47
CA PRO A 166 13.32 -4.20 17.83
C PRO A 166 13.27 -2.70 18.14
N ASN A 167 12.78 -2.34 19.33
CA ASN A 167 12.79 -0.94 19.76
C ASN A 167 14.21 -0.40 19.86
N SER A 168 14.50 0.71 19.20
CA SER A 168 15.81 1.37 19.24
C SER A 168 16.15 1.95 20.61
N SER A 169 15.16 2.20 21.48
CA SER A 169 15.40 2.67 22.87
C SER A 169 16.14 1.67 23.73
N ASP A 170 16.07 0.38 23.40
CA ASP A 170 16.67 -0.70 24.20
C ASP A 170 18.04 -1.15 23.67
N ALA A 171 18.46 -0.70 22.47
CA ALA A 171 19.71 -1.10 21.87
C ALA A 171 20.18 -0.14 20.75
N PRO A 172 21.31 0.54 20.89
CA PRO A 172 21.86 1.36 19.80
C PRO A 172 22.29 0.48 18.63
N ASP A 173 21.98 0.96 17.42
CA ASP A 173 22.36 0.51 16.06
C ASP A 173 22.70 -0.98 15.85
N LEU A 174 23.91 -1.40 16.20
CA LEU A 174 24.39 -2.76 15.95
C LEU A 174 23.68 -3.80 16.85
N ALA A 175 23.28 -3.42 18.06
CA ALA A 175 22.60 -4.33 18.99
C ALA A 175 21.14 -4.60 18.52
N GLY A 176 20.45 -3.61 17.95
CA GLY A 176 19.12 -3.79 17.35
C GLY A 176 19.15 -4.76 16.18
N TRP A 177 20.13 -4.62 15.27
CA TRP A 177 20.31 -5.54 14.15
C TRP A 177 20.59 -6.98 14.59
N GLU A 178 21.47 -7.18 15.56
CA GLU A 178 21.76 -8.52 16.12
C GLU A 178 20.54 -9.12 16.83
N THR A 179 19.75 -8.30 17.53
CA THR A 179 18.48 -8.71 18.15
C THR A 179 17.50 -9.18 17.08
N TYR A 180 17.32 -8.41 16.00
CA TYR A 180 16.49 -8.83 14.88
C TYR A 180 16.99 -10.13 14.25
N LEU A 181 18.28 -10.24 13.94
CA LEU A 181 18.83 -11.47 13.39
C LEU A 181 18.62 -12.69 14.31
N ALA A 182 18.59 -12.49 15.62
CA ALA A 182 18.34 -13.56 16.57
C ALA A 182 16.92 -14.14 16.51
N THR A 183 15.95 -13.38 16.00
CA THR A 183 14.57 -13.86 15.77
C THR A 183 14.46 -14.81 14.59
N LEU A 184 15.41 -14.75 13.64
CA LEU A 184 15.40 -15.56 12.44
C LEU A 184 15.95 -16.97 12.68
N ASP A 185 15.56 -17.92 11.83
CA ASP A 185 16.17 -19.24 11.79
C ASP A 185 17.67 -19.17 11.56
N LYS A 186 18.42 -20.11 12.15
CA LYS A 186 19.88 -20.17 12.03
C LYS A 186 20.37 -20.14 10.57
N LYS A 187 19.66 -20.82 9.67
CA LYS A 187 19.97 -20.89 8.25
C LYS A 187 19.84 -19.51 7.59
N GLU A 188 18.72 -18.81 7.82
CA GLU A 188 18.44 -17.52 7.19
C GLU A 188 19.37 -16.43 7.75
N ARG A 189 19.58 -16.40 9.06
CA ARG A 189 20.57 -15.52 9.69
C ARG A 189 21.97 -15.71 9.12
N HIS A 190 22.38 -16.97 8.91
CA HIS A 190 23.69 -17.27 8.29
C HIS A 190 23.77 -16.78 6.85
N GLU A 191 22.70 -16.99 6.09
CA GLU A 191 22.64 -16.60 4.68
C GLU A 191 22.68 -15.07 4.52
N ILE A 192 21.94 -14.31 5.32
CA ILE A 192 21.98 -12.84 5.31
C ILE A 192 23.40 -12.35 5.59
N ARG A 193 24.03 -12.82 6.67
CA ARG A 193 25.40 -12.44 7.02
C ARG A 193 26.43 -12.83 5.94
N ARG A 194 26.22 -13.98 5.30
CA ARG A 194 27.10 -14.46 4.22
C ARG A 194 27.03 -13.54 3.00
N LYS A 195 25.82 -13.14 2.60
CA LYS A 195 25.61 -12.25 1.45
C LYS A 195 26.15 -10.84 1.71
N LEU A 196 25.90 -10.27 2.89
CA LEU A 196 26.45 -8.96 3.26
C LEU A 196 27.98 -8.97 3.22
N ARG A 197 28.65 -9.95 3.88
CA ARG A 197 30.10 -10.09 3.85
C ARG A 197 30.66 -10.35 2.43
N ARG A 198 29.86 -10.98 1.57
CA ARG A 198 30.27 -11.20 0.17
C ARG A 198 30.33 -9.88 -0.58
N VAL A 199 29.34 -9.01 -0.44
CA VAL A 199 29.36 -7.68 -1.07
C VAL A 199 30.54 -6.85 -0.55
N GLU A 200 30.79 -6.83 0.75
CA GLU A 200 31.93 -6.12 1.35
C GLU A 200 33.27 -6.57 0.75
N ARG A 201 33.40 -7.85 0.41
CA ARG A 201 34.63 -8.41 -0.16
C ARG A 201 34.72 -8.22 -1.66
N GLU A 202 33.63 -8.46 -2.41
CA GLU A 202 33.64 -8.55 -3.88
C GLU A 202 33.25 -7.23 -4.57
N ALA A 203 32.59 -6.33 -3.86
CA ALA A 203 32.20 -4.99 -4.32
C ALA A 203 32.36 -3.98 -3.17
N PRO A 204 33.60 -3.68 -2.74
CA PRO A 204 33.85 -2.79 -1.60
C PRO A 204 33.34 -1.35 -1.80
N ASN A 205 33.08 -0.98 -3.07
CA ASN A 205 32.50 0.32 -3.45
C ASN A 205 30.96 0.24 -3.57
N ALA A 206 30.32 -0.85 -3.09
CA ALA A 206 28.87 -0.93 -3.08
C ALA A 206 28.28 0.01 -2.01
N GLU A 207 27.45 0.95 -2.45
CA GLU A 207 26.86 1.99 -1.62
C GLU A 207 25.34 1.84 -1.56
N LEU A 208 24.75 2.21 -0.41
CA LEU A 208 23.32 2.41 -0.26
C LEU A 208 23.00 3.88 -0.51
N ARG A 209 22.26 4.18 -1.58
CA ARG A 209 21.72 5.52 -1.83
C ARG A 209 20.24 5.54 -1.55
N ILE A 210 19.78 6.49 -0.75
CA ILE A 210 18.35 6.69 -0.41
C ILE A 210 17.94 8.10 -0.81
N VAL A 211 16.85 8.20 -1.59
CA VAL A 211 16.22 9.45 -2.01
C VAL A 211 14.90 9.60 -1.26
N ARG A 212 14.76 10.66 -0.48
CA ARG A 212 13.55 10.99 0.30
C ARG A 212 12.92 12.31 -0.13
N GLY A 213 13.71 13.23 -0.68
CA GLY A 213 13.30 14.58 -1.07
C GLY A 213 13.15 14.76 -2.58
N LYS A 214 12.99 16.03 -2.98
CA LYS A 214 12.74 16.40 -4.39
C LYS A 214 14.01 16.48 -5.25
N ASP A 215 15.19 16.58 -4.62
CA ASP A 215 16.45 16.72 -5.33
C ASP A 215 16.82 15.41 -6.06
N GLY A 216 16.98 15.49 -7.38
CA GLY A 216 17.29 14.33 -8.23
C GLY A 216 16.15 13.27 -8.27
N LEU A 217 14.93 13.64 -7.90
CA LEU A 217 13.81 12.70 -7.78
C LEU A 217 13.41 12.10 -9.13
N THR A 218 13.34 12.92 -10.17
CA THR A 218 12.93 12.46 -11.51
C THR A 218 13.89 11.39 -12.02
N GLU A 219 15.18 11.65 -11.96
CA GLU A 219 16.23 10.70 -12.38
C GLU A 219 16.21 9.43 -11.51
N ALA A 220 15.91 9.56 -10.23
CA ALA A 220 15.80 8.40 -9.34
C ALA A 220 14.56 7.54 -9.67
N VAL A 221 13.42 8.15 -9.99
CA VAL A 221 12.22 7.41 -10.42
C VAL A 221 12.46 6.74 -11.78
N ASP A 222 13.12 7.41 -12.73
CA ASP A 222 13.49 6.81 -14.01
C ASP A 222 14.40 5.59 -13.82
N ALA A 223 15.40 5.68 -12.93
CA ALA A 223 16.27 4.56 -12.60
C ALA A 223 15.52 3.40 -11.94
N PHE A 224 14.57 3.70 -11.05
CA PHE A 224 13.67 2.68 -10.47
C PHE A 224 12.85 1.99 -11.55
N ILE A 225 12.18 2.74 -12.43
CA ILE A 225 11.37 2.21 -13.52
C ILE A 225 12.21 1.30 -14.43
N ALA A 226 13.42 1.73 -14.78
CA ALA A 226 14.33 0.93 -15.60
C ALA A 226 14.67 -0.41 -14.94
N LEU A 227 15.09 -0.41 -13.67
CA LEU A 227 15.43 -1.63 -12.92
C LEU A 227 14.19 -2.52 -12.66
N HIS A 228 13.02 -1.91 -12.43
CA HIS A 228 11.78 -2.65 -12.26
C HIS A 228 11.44 -3.45 -13.52
N ARG A 229 11.48 -2.82 -14.69
CA ARG A 229 11.22 -3.44 -15.99
C ARG A 229 12.23 -4.54 -16.32
N LEU A 230 13.52 -4.32 -16.05
CA LEU A 230 14.59 -5.31 -16.28
C LEU A 230 14.44 -6.57 -15.46
N SER A 231 13.82 -6.50 -14.27
CA SER A 231 13.84 -7.60 -13.32
C SER A 231 13.00 -8.81 -13.75
N ARG A 232 11.88 -8.62 -14.46
CA ARG A 232 10.99 -9.68 -14.95
C ARG A 232 10.09 -9.17 -16.08
N ARG A 233 9.67 -10.06 -16.98
CA ARG A 233 8.81 -9.71 -18.15
C ARG A 233 7.43 -9.20 -17.76
N ASP A 234 6.82 -9.75 -16.73
CA ASP A 234 5.53 -9.30 -16.22
C ASP A 234 5.62 -7.88 -15.63
N LYS A 235 6.73 -7.56 -14.96
CA LYS A 235 7.01 -6.22 -14.46
C LYS A 235 7.26 -5.21 -15.60
N ASP A 236 7.86 -5.64 -16.71
CA ASP A 236 7.99 -4.80 -17.89
C ASP A 236 6.63 -4.48 -18.52
N ALA A 237 5.75 -5.48 -18.62
CA ALA A 237 4.38 -5.31 -19.12
C ALA A 237 3.51 -4.44 -18.20
N PHE A 238 3.66 -4.57 -16.88
CA PHE A 238 2.97 -3.75 -15.88
C PHE A 238 3.34 -2.26 -15.97
N MET A 239 4.60 -1.95 -16.28
CA MET A 239 5.14 -0.60 -16.27
C MET A 239 4.91 0.12 -17.62
N ASP A 240 3.65 0.24 -18.05
CA ASP A 240 3.24 1.01 -19.21
C ASP A 240 3.35 2.54 -18.98
N GLU A 241 3.03 3.35 -19.97
CA GLU A 241 3.14 4.82 -19.87
C GLU A 241 2.26 5.40 -18.76
N GLN A 242 1.05 4.86 -18.57
CA GLN A 242 0.14 5.32 -17.53
C GLN A 242 0.66 4.98 -16.13
N MET A 243 1.21 3.79 -15.97
CA MET A 243 1.82 3.34 -14.72
C MET A 243 3.11 4.13 -14.41
N GLN A 244 3.94 4.43 -15.40
CA GLN A 244 5.10 5.32 -15.22
C GLN A 244 4.67 6.71 -14.73
N ALA A 245 3.65 7.30 -15.35
CA ALA A 245 3.09 8.58 -14.92
C ALA A 245 2.56 8.54 -13.47
N PHE A 246 1.91 7.44 -13.09
CA PHE A 246 1.48 7.21 -11.70
C PHE A 246 2.68 7.17 -10.74
N PHE A 247 3.73 6.40 -11.02
CA PHE A 247 4.91 6.31 -10.14
C PHE A 247 5.64 7.65 -9.99
N HIS A 248 5.75 8.44 -11.06
CA HIS A 248 6.30 9.79 -10.98
C HIS A 248 5.45 10.70 -10.09
N ALA A 249 4.12 10.72 -10.29
CA ALA A 249 3.21 11.52 -9.49
C ALA A 249 3.20 11.09 -8.02
N LEU A 250 3.19 9.77 -7.77
CA LEU A 250 3.23 9.19 -6.42
C LEU A 250 4.53 9.53 -5.70
N ALA A 251 5.68 9.38 -6.37
CA ALA A 251 6.98 9.72 -5.81
C ALA A 251 7.06 11.21 -5.44
N ALA A 252 6.58 12.10 -6.32
CA ALA A 252 6.55 13.54 -6.05
C ALA A 252 5.67 13.87 -4.85
N THR A 253 4.48 13.27 -4.77
CA THR A 253 3.55 13.42 -3.65
C THR A 253 4.17 12.91 -2.34
N CYS A 254 4.73 11.70 -2.34
CA CYS A 254 5.36 11.13 -1.14
C CYS A 254 6.59 11.91 -0.70
N ALA A 255 7.42 12.41 -1.63
CA ALA A 255 8.58 13.24 -1.30
C ALA A 255 8.18 14.58 -0.66
N GLU A 256 7.05 15.17 -1.09
CA GLU A 256 6.52 16.41 -0.51
C GLU A 256 6.11 16.25 0.95
N HIS A 257 5.58 15.07 1.32
CA HIS A 257 5.07 14.78 2.66
C HIS A 257 6.08 14.03 3.55
N GLY A 258 7.30 13.77 3.05
CA GLY A 258 8.32 13.03 3.79
C GLY A 258 8.01 11.54 3.94
N TRP A 259 7.23 10.97 3.03
CA TRP A 259 6.82 9.56 3.06
C TRP A 259 7.60 8.67 2.07
N LEU A 260 8.44 9.28 1.21
CA LEU A 260 9.20 8.52 0.22
C LEU A 260 10.51 7.97 0.79
N GLN A 261 10.76 6.70 0.55
CA GLN A 261 12.08 6.08 0.67
C GLN A 261 12.39 5.31 -0.62
N LEU A 262 12.99 5.97 -1.61
CA LEU A 262 13.43 5.34 -2.85
C LEU A 262 14.90 4.99 -2.74
N SER A 263 15.20 3.69 -2.70
CA SER A 263 16.51 3.16 -2.31
C SER A 263 17.19 2.39 -3.43
N PHE A 264 18.50 2.53 -3.50
CA PHE A 264 19.34 1.86 -4.49
C PHE A 264 20.56 1.20 -3.84
N LEU A 265 20.90 0.01 -4.33
CA LEU A 265 22.25 -0.53 -4.20
C LEU A 265 23.03 -0.14 -5.44
N GLU A 266 24.08 0.64 -5.26
CA GLU A 266 24.94 1.11 -6.34
C GLU A 266 26.32 0.43 -6.26
N VAL A 267 26.88 0.07 -7.40
CA VAL A 267 28.26 -0.40 -7.53
C VAL A 267 28.94 0.45 -8.59
N GLU A 268 30.06 1.09 -8.24
CA GLU A 268 30.76 2.02 -9.12
C GLU A 268 29.87 3.15 -9.66
N GLY A 269 28.92 3.62 -8.83
CA GLY A 269 27.97 4.68 -9.19
C GLY A 269 26.82 4.20 -10.10
N GLN A 270 26.71 2.90 -10.40
CA GLN A 270 25.62 2.34 -11.19
C GLN A 270 24.60 1.63 -10.29
N PRO A 271 23.30 1.98 -10.35
CA PRO A 271 22.26 1.30 -9.59
C PRO A 271 22.02 -0.10 -10.18
N ILE A 272 22.12 -1.13 -9.32
CA ILE A 272 21.94 -2.55 -9.68
C ILE A 272 20.72 -3.19 -9.04
N ALA A 273 20.16 -2.58 -8.00
CA ALA A 273 18.89 -2.96 -7.38
C ALA A 273 18.22 -1.73 -6.78
N THR A 274 16.90 -1.78 -6.65
CA THR A 274 16.09 -0.70 -6.11
C THR A 274 14.90 -1.23 -5.34
N TYR A 275 14.48 -0.44 -4.33
CA TYR A 275 13.20 -0.58 -3.64
C TYR A 275 12.51 0.78 -3.56
N PHE A 276 11.24 0.81 -3.94
CA PHE A 276 10.34 1.92 -3.69
C PHE A 276 9.58 1.59 -2.41
N CYS A 277 9.83 2.34 -1.36
CA CYS A 277 9.21 2.15 -0.06
C CYS A 277 8.49 3.41 0.39
N PHE A 278 7.53 3.25 1.30
CA PHE A 278 6.93 4.34 2.04
C PHE A 278 7.42 4.33 3.50
N GLU A 279 7.63 5.52 4.06
CA GLU A 279 7.85 5.76 5.48
C GLU A 279 6.58 6.42 6.04
N TYR A 280 5.71 5.63 6.65
CA TYR A 280 4.41 6.11 7.13
C TYR A 280 4.03 5.46 8.47
N ASN A 281 3.43 6.22 9.39
CA ASN A 281 2.95 5.73 10.69
C ASN A 281 3.96 4.88 11.47
N ASN A 282 5.24 5.31 11.51
CA ASN A 282 6.32 4.59 12.18
C ASN A 282 6.61 3.19 11.58
N GLU A 283 6.32 3.02 10.30
CA GLU A 283 6.55 1.80 9.52
C GLU A 283 7.33 2.11 8.24
N VAL A 284 8.13 1.16 7.78
CA VAL A 284 8.65 1.12 6.41
C VAL A 284 7.85 0.09 5.63
N GLN A 285 7.21 0.53 4.54
CA GLN A 285 6.35 -0.30 3.69
C GLN A 285 7.03 -0.51 2.34
N VAL A 286 7.31 -1.77 1.97
CA VAL A 286 8.02 -2.15 0.74
C VAL A 286 7.04 -2.27 -0.41
N TYR A 287 6.89 -1.18 -1.17
CA TYR A 287 5.86 -1.09 -2.21
C TYR A 287 6.22 -1.80 -3.51
N ASN A 288 7.42 -1.54 -4.02
CA ASN A 288 7.87 -2.17 -5.26
C ASN A 288 9.38 -2.31 -5.30
N SER A 289 9.87 -3.20 -6.16
CA SER A 289 11.31 -3.47 -6.27
C SER A 289 11.73 -3.80 -7.69
N GLY A 290 12.99 -3.56 -8.00
CA GLY A 290 13.61 -3.94 -9.24
C GLY A 290 15.10 -4.25 -9.08
N TYR A 291 15.65 -5.01 -10.01
CA TYR A 291 17.09 -5.26 -10.07
C TYR A 291 17.49 -5.67 -11.50
N ASP A 292 18.75 -5.48 -11.83
CA ASP A 292 19.32 -6.00 -13.07
C ASP A 292 19.76 -7.46 -12.87
N PRO A 293 19.10 -8.44 -13.53
CA PRO A 293 19.45 -9.85 -13.39
C PRO A 293 20.79 -10.22 -14.01
N GLN A 294 21.37 -9.36 -14.85
CA GLN A 294 22.67 -9.59 -15.51
C GLN A 294 23.81 -8.92 -14.75
N ALA A 295 23.55 -7.78 -14.07
CA ALA A 295 24.58 -7.07 -13.34
C ALA A 295 24.75 -7.65 -11.93
N TYR A 296 25.96 -8.09 -11.62
CA TYR A 296 26.36 -8.52 -10.27
C TYR A 296 25.42 -9.56 -9.62
N SER A 297 24.80 -10.45 -10.42
CA SER A 297 23.83 -11.46 -9.95
C SER A 297 24.40 -12.36 -8.83
N GLN A 298 25.72 -12.64 -8.87
CA GLN A 298 26.43 -13.38 -7.83
C GLN A 298 26.39 -12.71 -6.45
N LEU A 299 26.18 -11.40 -6.39
CA LEU A 299 26.06 -10.65 -5.12
C LEU A 299 24.66 -10.73 -4.52
N SER A 300 23.64 -11.20 -5.26
CA SER A 300 22.23 -11.20 -4.85
C SER A 300 21.75 -9.77 -4.48
N PRO A 301 21.82 -8.79 -5.40
CA PRO A 301 21.71 -7.36 -5.06
C PRO A 301 20.40 -6.98 -4.39
N GLY A 302 19.24 -7.52 -4.82
CA GLY A 302 17.95 -7.27 -4.19
C GLY A 302 17.89 -7.75 -2.73
N TRP A 303 18.50 -8.93 -2.45
CA TRP A 303 18.58 -9.46 -1.09
C TRP A 303 19.46 -8.59 -0.17
N VAL A 304 20.60 -8.15 -0.68
CA VAL A 304 21.54 -7.29 0.07
C VAL A 304 20.93 -5.94 0.35
N LEU A 305 20.27 -5.33 -0.66
CA LEU A 305 19.58 -4.06 -0.48
C LEU A 305 18.49 -4.19 0.57
N LEU A 306 17.67 -5.23 0.52
CA LEU A 306 16.63 -5.48 1.53
C LEU A 306 17.20 -5.61 2.95
N ALA A 307 18.28 -6.36 3.12
CA ALA A 307 18.95 -6.49 4.42
C ALA A 307 19.44 -5.12 4.94
N ARG A 308 20.00 -4.28 4.07
CA ARG A 308 20.43 -2.91 4.44
C ARG A 308 19.26 -1.99 4.77
N LEU A 309 18.11 -2.15 4.08
CA LEU A 309 16.90 -1.37 4.41
C LEU A 309 16.31 -1.75 5.77
N ILE A 310 16.33 -3.02 6.14
CA ILE A 310 15.93 -3.45 7.48
C ILE A 310 16.91 -2.91 8.54
N GLN A 311 18.22 -2.91 8.27
CA GLN A 311 19.21 -2.28 9.16
C GLN A 311 18.93 -0.79 9.34
N GLU A 312 18.67 -0.08 8.24
CA GLU A 312 18.32 1.36 8.26
C GLU A 312 17.03 1.60 9.05
N ALA A 313 15.98 0.81 8.82
CA ALA A 313 14.71 0.92 9.53
C ALA A 313 14.89 0.73 11.06
N ILE A 314 15.70 -0.23 11.48
CA ILE A 314 16.04 -0.43 12.89
C ILE A 314 16.82 0.77 13.44
N ALA A 315 17.82 1.26 12.71
CA ALA A 315 18.64 2.39 13.14
C ALA A 315 17.83 3.70 13.27
N GLN A 316 16.83 3.90 12.41
CA GLN A 316 15.91 5.02 12.46
C GLN A 316 14.80 4.86 13.50
N GLY A 317 14.65 3.69 14.12
CA GLY A 317 13.69 3.43 15.20
C GLY A 317 12.27 3.14 14.72
N TYR A 318 12.09 2.70 13.48
CA TYR A 318 10.78 2.24 13.01
C TYR A 318 10.32 1.00 13.79
N ALA A 319 9.01 0.91 14.04
CA ALA A 319 8.43 -0.21 14.80
C ALA A 319 8.16 -1.44 13.93
N ARG A 320 7.89 -1.23 12.63
CA ARG A 320 7.49 -2.29 11.71
C ARG A 320 8.19 -2.14 10.35
N PHE A 321 8.38 -3.28 9.71
CA PHE A 321 8.81 -3.38 8.32
C PHE A 321 7.80 -4.26 7.60
N ASP A 322 6.93 -3.64 6.79
CA ASP A 322 5.84 -4.28 6.09
C ASP A 322 6.24 -4.55 4.64
N PHE A 323 6.19 -5.79 4.23
CA PHE A 323 6.47 -6.18 2.85
C PHE A 323 5.33 -5.95 1.89
N LEU A 324 4.19 -5.47 2.39
CA LEU A 324 2.95 -5.32 1.64
C LEU A 324 2.50 -6.64 0.97
N GLN A 325 1.52 -6.59 0.07
CA GLN A 325 0.93 -7.81 -0.49
C GLN A 325 1.92 -8.72 -1.20
N GLY A 326 1.63 -10.00 -1.13
CA GLY A 326 2.33 -11.08 -1.82
C GLY A 326 2.98 -12.09 -0.88
N ASN A 327 2.87 -13.35 -1.26
CA ASN A 327 3.34 -14.50 -0.49
C ASN A 327 4.69 -15.02 -1.05
N GLU A 328 5.63 -14.11 -1.33
CA GLU A 328 6.93 -14.52 -1.84
C GLU A 328 7.84 -15.05 -0.72
N ASP A 329 8.46 -16.20 -0.96
CA ASP A 329 9.32 -16.94 -0.01
C ASP A 329 10.37 -16.06 0.68
N TYR A 330 10.94 -15.08 -0.04
CA TYR A 330 11.97 -14.21 0.54
C TYR A 330 11.46 -13.36 1.72
N LYS A 331 10.19 -12.94 1.73
CA LYS A 331 9.59 -12.15 2.80
C LYS A 331 9.60 -12.93 4.13
N HIS A 332 9.22 -14.21 4.07
CA HIS A 332 9.26 -15.12 5.23
C HIS A 332 10.69 -15.45 5.67
N ARG A 333 11.62 -15.57 4.74
CA ARG A 333 13.04 -15.79 5.04
C ARG A 333 13.69 -14.61 5.75
N PHE A 334 13.13 -13.41 5.62
CA PHE A 334 13.47 -12.22 6.42
C PHE A 334 12.61 -12.10 7.69
N GLY A 335 11.78 -13.09 8.02
CA GLY A 335 11.01 -13.14 9.26
C GLY A 335 9.64 -12.47 9.19
N GLY A 336 9.12 -12.20 8.00
CA GLY A 336 7.76 -11.70 7.81
C GLY A 336 6.72 -12.70 8.34
N ILE A 337 5.78 -12.20 9.12
CA ILE A 337 4.61 -12.91 9.64
C ILE A 337 3.39 -12.41 8.87
N ASP A 338 2.59 -13.33 8.35
CA ASP A 338 1.45 -13.01 7.50
C ASP A 338 0.35 -12.26 8.27
N GLU A 339 -0.01 -11.09 7.77
CA GLU A 339 -1.24 -10.39 8.10
C GLU A 339 -2.20 -10.52 6.90
N PRO A 340 -3.37 -11.19 7.05
CA PRO A 340 -4.26 -11.42 5.93
C PRO A 340 -4.98 -10.15 5.48
N VAL A 341 -5.18 -10.02 4.17
CA VAL A 341 -6.09 -9.05 3.56
C VAL A 341 -7.28 -9.76 2.95
N TYR A 342 -8.44 -9.10 2.99
CA TYR A 342 -9.72 -9.69 2.63
C TYR A 342 -10.38 -8.94 1.48
N ARG A 343 -11.24 -9.64 0.76
CA ARG A 343 -12.16 -9.08 -0.22
C ARG A 343 -13.58 -9.37 0.21
N THR A 344 -14.44 -8.36 0.12
CA THR A 344 -15.88 -8.46 0.36
C THR A 344 -16.61 -8.16 -0.93
N LEU A 345 -17.44 -9.11 -1.38
CA LEU A 345 -18.29 -8.97 -2.56
C LEU A 345 -19.74 -9.10 -2.15
N ILE A 346 -20.51 -8.00 -2.33
CA ILE A 346 -21.94 -7.93 -1.99
C ILE A 346 -22.73 -7.77 -3.29
N ARG A 347 -23.82 -8.56 -3.46
CA ARG A 347 -24.75 -8.48 -4.59
C ARG A 347 -26.18 -8.40 -4.08
N ARG A 348 -27.02 -7.71 -4.85
CA ARG A 348 -28.47 -7.62 -4.58
C ARG A 348 -29.19 -8.89 -4.98
#